data_94f72d39bcb76fb60708f54308119533
#
_entry.id   94f72d39bcb76fb60708f54308119533
#
_cell.length_a   1.000
_cell.length_b   1.000
_cell.length_c   1.000
_cell.angle_alpha   90.00
_cell.angle_beta   90.00
_cell.angle_gamma   90.00
#
_symmetry.space_group_name_H-M   'P 1'
#
loop_
_entity.id
_entity.type
_entity.pdbx_description
1 polymer ?
#
loop_
_entity_poly.entity_id
_entity_poly.type
_entity_poly.pdbx_seq_one_letter_code
_entity_poly.pdbx_strand_id
1 'polypeptide(L)'
;MPIVLNELEKVGLFPDIEKAGHKNKEGIIFRKSHAEGGKTLAQLKMAQVPKGAVKYDFAGIHLGQQTLAEIILSHCEKQKTFRIRWSHRFVGVKQSGERDPVTVTSVGPVGEKFFSCDYLIAADGAGSAVRRSLCIPFEGFTWQDFRFVASNVKYDFEGYGGFTTANMIVDEEDWAVIARTGPGDAPWRVAFGVRTDIPEAEILKQLPEKYERLLPGPRPLKYELVSANPYWAHQRVAATFKVGKILLCGDAAHSNNPIGGLGLTTGLLDAAAIANCFLRIYNHNEPADALLEKYAKVRRDAWINYTNPQSIDFKFRVHSFHPEVKAARDGFFDALNTDPSMHLKMATMMNEVIEDEFALPELNGLPGTEANDVIEGSKSGTDGVRSN
;
A
#
# COMPACT_ATOMS: atom_id res chain seq x y z
N MET A 1 5.85 -5.33 0.94
CA MET A 1 6.03 -6.53 0.09
C MET A 1 7.31 -6.40 -0.72
N PRO A 2 8.01 -7.49 -1.08
CA PRO A 2 9.31 -7.47 -1.79
C PRO A 2 9.33 -6.59 -3.04
N ILE A 3 8.29 -6.68 -3.85
CA ILE A 3 8.11 -5.92 -5.08
C ILE A 3 8.24 -4.39 -4.88
N VAL A 4 7.58 -3.85 -3.86
CA VAL A 4 7.66 -2.42 -3.52
C VAL A 4 9.03 -2.07 -2.96
N LEU A 5 9.68 -3.00 -2.22
CA LEU A 5 11.01 -2.76 -1.68
C LEU A 5 12.04 -2.57 -2.79
N ASN A 6 11.88 -3.24 -3.94
CA ASN A 6 12.72 -3.02 -5.11
C ASN A 6 12.63 -1.56 -5.61
N GLU A 7 11.41 -1.00 -5.66
CA GLU A 7 11.22 0.40 -6.09
C GLU A 7 11.76 1.39 -5.04
N LEU A 8 11.56 1.11 -3.76
CA LEU A 8 12.07 1.94 -2.67
C LEU A 8 13.61 1.91 -2.57
N GLU A 9 14.23 0.80 -2.97
CA GLU A 9 15.69 0.68 -3.04
C GLU A 9 16.29 1.55 -4.16
N LYS A 10 15.64 1.59 -5.34
CA LYS A 10 16.06 2.45 -6.46
C LYS A 10 16.15 3.94 -6.09
N VAL A 11 15.36 4.37 -5.13
CA VAL A 11 15.33 5.77 -4.64
C VAL A 11 16.02 5.95 -3.27
N GLY A 12 16.79 4.94 -2.81
CA GLY A 12 17.62 5.03 -1.61
C GLY A 12 16.86 4.99 -0.28
N LEU A 13 15.59 4.61 -0.26
CA LEU A 13 14.76 4.54 0.96
C LEU A 13 14.91 3.22 1.73
N PHE A 14 15.35 2.15 1.06
CA PHE A 14 15.40 0.81 1.63
C PHE A 14 16.19 0.70 2.94
N PRO A 15 17.40 1.28 3.09
CA PRO A 15 18.18 1.17 4.33
C PRO A 15 17.44 1.70 5.56
N ASP A 16 16.74 2.84 5.44
CA ASP A 16 15.99 3.43 6.54
C ASP A 16 14.73 2.62 6.86
N ILE A 17 14.05 2.08 5.85
CA ILE A 17 12.91 1.19 6.00
C ILE A 17 13.33 -0.14 6.64
N GLU A 18 14.46 -0.70 6.23
CA GLU A 18 15.00 -1.93 6.80
C GLU A 18 15.36 -1.77 8.28
N LYS A 19 15.93 -0.63 8.64
CA LYS A 19 16.30 -0.29 10.01
C LYS A 19 15.10 -0.06 10.90
N ALA A 20 14.05 0.60 10.39
CA ALA A 20 12.87 0.98 11.16
C ALA A 20 11.80 -0.11 11.22
N GLY A 21 11.81 -1.07 10.30
CA GLY A 21 10.78 -2.09 10.16
C GLY A 21 11.17 -3.45 10.76
N HIS A 22 10.19 -4.33 10.83
CA HIS A 22 10.36 -5.72 11.23
C HIS A 22 10.27 -6.65 10.01
N LYS A 23 11.33 -7.43 9.74
CA LYS A 23 11.38 -8.39 8.62
C LYS A 23 10.54 -9.61 8.94
N ASN A 24 9.57 -9.92 8.10
CA ASN A 24 8.77 -11.13 8.21
C ASN A 24 9.51 -12.32 7.58
N LYS A 25 10.31 -13.02 8.35
CA LYS A 25 11.06 -14.21 7.93
C LYS A 25 10.24 -15.49 8.01
N GLU A 26 9.20 -15.50 8.81
CA GLU A 26 8.36 -16.68 9.06
C GLU A 26 7.34 -16.90 7.94
N GLY A 27 6.86 -15.81 7.31
CA GLY A 27 5.77 -15.83 6.34
C GLY A 27 4.42 -15.52 6.96
N ILE A 28 3.37 -16.23 6.54
CA ILE A 28 1.98 -15.98 6.96
C ILE A 28 1.39 -17.26 7.55
N ILE A 29 0.83 -17.17 8.75
CA ILE A 29 0.11 -18.27 9.39
C ILE A 29 -1.40 -18.05 9.24
N PHE A 30 -2.10 -19.09 8.81
CA PHE A 30 -3.56 -19.20 8.83
C PHE A 30 -3.95 -20.05 10.03
N ARG A 31 -4.84 -19.53 10.86
CA ARG A 31 -5.27 -20.21 12.10
C ARG A 31 -6.73 -19.93 12.43
N LYS A 32 -7.32 -20.78 13.28
CA LYS A 32 -8.62 -20.53 13.86
C LYS A 32 -8.58 -19.42 14.90
N SER A 33 -9.74 -18.81 15.19
CA SER A 33 -9.90 -17.88 16.32
C SER A 33 -9.57 -18.58 17.63
N HIS A 34 -9.30 -17.83 18.70
CA HIS A 34 -9.09 -18.42 20.02
C HIS A 34 -10.33 -19.16 20.49
N ALA A 35 -11.52 -18.63 20.23
CA ALA A 35 -12.79 -19.30 20.55
C ALA A 35 -12.93 -20.64 19.86
N GLU A 36 -12.37 -20.82 18.66
CA GLU A 36 -12.31 -22.07 17.89
C GLU A 36 -11.04 -22.91 18.18
N GLY A 37 -10.36 -22.65 19.31
CA GLY A 37 -9.20 -23.40 19.78
C GLY A 37 -7.84 -22.96 19.22
N GLY A 38 -7.77 -21.89 18.41
CA GLY A 38 -6.50 -21.28 17.95
C GLY A 38 -5.61 -22.14 17.04
N LYS A 39 -6.12 -23.29 16.55
CA LYS A 39 -5.34 -24.26 15.76
C LYS A 39 -4.80 -23.64 14.48
N THR A 40 -3.51 -23.88 14.19
CA THR A 40 -2.92 -23.58 12.88
C THR A 40 -3.52 -24.48 11.80
N LEU A 41 -3.97 -23.87 10.72
CA LEU A 41 -4.54 -24.52 9.53
C LEU A 41 -3.50 -24.72 8.45
N ALA A 42 -2.73 -23.69 8.16
CA ALA A 42 -1.65 -23.72 7.17
C ALA A 42 -0.66 -22.59 7.43
N GLN A 43 0.52 -22.68 6.83
CA GLN A 43 1.53 -21.63 6.89
C GLN A 43 2.27 -21.50 5.56
N LEU A 44 2.33 -20.28 5.03
CA LEU A 44 3.32 -19.90 4.04
C LEU A 44 4.66 -19.76 4.77
N LYS A 45 5.62 -20.66 4.49
CA LYS A 45 6.93 -20.69 5.16
C LYS A 45 8.01 -20.13 4.24
N MET A 46 8.58 -18.98 4.56
CA MET A 46 9.71 -18.42 3.80
C MET A 46 10.94 -19.34 3.80
N ALA A 47 11.15 -20.10 4.86
CA ALA A 47 12.23 -21.09 4.94
C ALA A 47 12.13 -22.23 3.89
N GLN A 48 10.97 -22.43 3.26
CA GLN A 48 10.77 -23.40 2.19
C GLN A 48 10.90 -22.79 0.77
N VAL A 49 11.05 -21.49 0.66
CA VAL A 49 11.37 -20.84 -0.62
C VAL A 49 12.83 -21.13 -0.94
N PRO A 50 13.15 -21.67 -2.13
CA PRO A 50 14.53 -22.01 -2.50
C PRO A 50 15.43 -20.77 -2.45
N LYS A 51 16.64 -20.95 -1.88
CA LYS A 51 17.64 -19.87 -1.79
C LYS A 51 17.98 -19.35 -3.19
N GLY A 52 17.96 -18.03 -3.36
CA GLY A 52 18.24 -17.38 -4.64
C GLY A 52 17.06 -17.33 -5.62
N ALA A 53 15.92 -17.99 -5.32
CA ALA A 53 14.73 -17.90 -6.16
C ALA A 53 13.99 -16.57 -6.02
N VAL A 54 14.23 -15.83 -4.93
CA VAL A 54 13.70 -14.49 -4.66
C VAL A 54 14.83 -13.60 -4.16
N LYS A 55 14.71 -12.29 -4.39
CA LYS A 55 15.73 -11.31 -3.97
C LYS A 55 15.85 -11.20 -2.45
N TYR A 56 14.74 -11.29 -1.73
CA TYR A 56 14.70 -11.17 -0.27
C TYR A 56 14.29 -12.49 0.38
N ASP A 57 14.97 -12.89 1.45
CA ASP A 57 14.68 -14.10 2.24
C ASP A 57 13.54 -13.93 3.25
N PHE A 58 12.67 -12.93 3.03
CA PHE A 58 11.53 -12.59 3.88
C PHE A 58 10.30 -12.19 3.04
N ALA A 59 9.11 -12.39 3.59
CA ALA A 59 7.85 -12.10 2.93
C ALA A 59 7.55 -10.59 2.80
N GLY A 60 8.20 -9.77 3.60
CA GLY A 60 8.05 -8.33 3.59
C GLY A 60 8.63 -7.66 4.83
N ILE A 61 8.61 -6.35 4.86
CA ILE A 61 8.94 -5.54 6.04
C ILE A 61 7.64 -4.96 6.59
N HIS A 62 7.38 -5.22 7.87
CA HIS A 62 6.26 -4.67 8.62
C HIS A 62 6.68 -3.37 9.26
N LEU A 63 6.01 -2.29 8.89
CA LEU A 63 6.31 -0.93 9.34
C LEU A 63 4.99 -0.14 9.45
N GLY A 64 4.85 0.65 10.50
CA GLY A 64 3.71 1.55 10.66
C GLY A 64 3.64 2.57 9.51
N GLN A 65 2.43 2.83 9.00
CA GLN A 65 2.25 3.78 7.88
C GLN A 65 2.78 5.18 8.20
N GLN A 66 2.61 5.63 9.45
CA GLN A 66 3.15 6.92 9.89
C GLN A 66 4.68 6.95 9.77
N THR A 67 5.37 5.94 10.29
CA THR A 67 6.83 5.84 10.23
C THR A 67 7.33 5.79 8.77
N LEU A 68 6.63 5.06 7.90
CA LEU A 68 6.95 5.04 6.47
C LEU A 68 6.82 6.45 5.86
N ALA A 69 5.74 7.16 6.17
CA ALA A 69 5.53 8.52 5.67
C ALA A 69 6.60 9.50 6.18
N GLU A 70 7.00 9.38 7.44
CA GLU A 70 8.08 10.19 8.06
C GLU A 70 9.44 9.93 7.38
N ILE A 71 9.77 8.67 7.08
CA ILE A 71 10.98 8.32 6.33
C ILE A 71 10.95 8.96 4.95
N ILE A 72 9.87 8.77 4.19
CA ILE A 72 9.73 9.36 2.85
C ILE A 72 9.86 10.89 2.92
N LEU A 73 9.14 11.53 3.84
CA LEU A 73 9.18 12.98 4.01
C LEU A 73 10.60 13.46 4.31
N SER A 74 11.33 12.79 5.21
CA SER A 74 12.70 13.15 5.56
C SER A 74 13.67 13.09 4.36
N HIS A 75 13.45 12.17 3.43
CA HIS A 75 14.21 12.09 2.18
C HIS A 75 13.79 13.20 1.20
N CYS A 76 12.51 13.49 1.09
CA CYS A 76 12.02 14.59 0.27
C CYS A 76 12.57 15.96 0.72
N GLU A 77 12.61 16.21 2.03
CA GLU A 77 13.09 17.47 2.60
C GLU A 77 14.58 17.74 2.35
N LYS A 78 15.37 16.71 2.08
CA LYS A 78 16.79 16.86 1.66
C LYS A 78 16.90 17.39 0.24
N GLN A 79 15.84 17.31 -0.57
CA GLN A 79 15.85 17.77 -1.97
C GLN A 79 15.60 19.28 -2.06
N LYS A 80 16.50 20.02 -2.70
CA LYS A 80 16.38 21.48 -2.86
C LYS A 80 15.14 21.92 -3.65
N THR A 81 14.64 21.05 -4.52
CA THR A 81 13.47 21.29 -5.37
C THR A 81 12.14 20.94 -4.70
N PHE A 82 12.17 20.19 -3.58
CA PHE A 82 10.96 19.83 -2.85
C PHE A 82 10.41 21.01 -2.04
N ARG A 83 9.10 21.15 -2.05
CA ARG A 83 8.38 22.14 -1.22
C ARG A 83 7.09 21.51 -0.72
N ILE A 84 6.87 21.55 0.61
CA ILE A 84 5.61 21.14 1.23
C ILE A 84 4.84 22.37 1.72
N ARG A 85 3.54 22.35 1.57
CA ARG A 85 2.61 23.38 2.05
C ARG A 85 1.64 22.78 3.04
N TRP A 86 1.98 22.82 4.30
CA TRP A 86 1.10 22.35 5.39
C TRP A 86 -0.14 23.21 5.51
N SER A 87 -1.23 22.60 6.00
CA SER A 87 -2.51 23.29 6.24
C SER A 87 -3.12 23.94 4.99
N HIS A 88 -2.82 23.40 3.80
CA HIS A 88 -3.43 23.83 2.55
C HIS A 88 -4.37 22.73 2.05
N ARG A 89 -5.67 23.07 1.94
CA ARG A 89 -6.70 22.17 1.45
C ARG A 89 -7.03 22.48 0.00
N PHE A 90 -7.00 21.50 -0.85
CA PHE A 90 -7.46 21.60 -2.24
C PHE A 90 -8.95 21.97 -2.28
N VAL A 91 -9.32 22.93 -3.16
CA VAL A 91 -10.70 23.36 -3.36
C VAL A 91 -11.11 23.38 -4.83
N GLY A 92 -10.18 23.37 -5.76
CA GLY A 92 -10.51 23.33 -7.18
C GLY A 92 -9.30 23.22 -8.10
N VAL A 93 -9.58 22.84 -9.33
CA VAL A 93 -8.58 22.75 -10.41
C VAL A 93 -9.19 23.25 -11.71
N LYS A 94 -8.37 23.93 -12.54
CA LYS A 94 -8.73 24.37 -13.89
C LYS A 94 -7.57 24.04 -14.84
N GLN A 95 -7.92 23.58 -16.01
CA GLN A 95 -7.05 23.44 -17.17
C GLN A 95 -7.84 23.90 -18.39
N SER A 96 -7.41 24.96 -19.08
CA SER A 96 -8.17 25.59 -20.15
C SER A 96 -8.13 24.77 -21.45
N GLY A 97 -6.99 24.13 -21.72
CA GLY A 97 -6.78 23.22 -22.83
C GLY A 97 -5.85 22.08 -22.40
N GLU A 98 -5.85 20.98 -23.13
CA GLU A 98 -5.06 19.78 -22.76
C GLU A 98 -3.57 20.03 -22.61
N ARG A 99 -3.03 21.05 -23.33
CA ARG A 99 -1.61 21.45 -23.29
C ARG A 99 -1.31 22.58 -22.33
N ASP A 100 -2.35 23.25 -21.81
CA ASP A 100 -2.18 24.39 -20.91
C ASP A 100 -1.69 23.94 -19.52
N PRO A 101 -1.01 24.82 -18.77
CA PRO A 101 -0.70 24.58 -17.36
C PRO A 101 -1.97 24.32 -16.54
N VAL A 102 -1.83 23.50 -15.52
CA VAL A 102 -2.89 23.23 -14.55
C VAL A 102 -2.86 24.31 -13.47
N THR A 103 -3.99 24.95 -13.20
CA THR A 103 -4.14 25.88 -12.08
C THR A 103 -4.88 25.17 -10.94
N VAL A 104 -4.20 25.03 -9.80
CA VAL A 104 -4.75 24.44 -8.58
C VAL A 104 -5.13 25.55 -7.61
N THR A 105 -6.35 25.52 -7.10
CA THR A 105 -6.83 26.41 -6.04
C THR A 105 -6.79 25.66 -4.70
N SER A 106 -6.18 26.26 -3.69
CA SER A 106 -6.17 25.76 -2.34
C SER A 106 -6.52 26.85 -1.32
N VAL A 107 -7.09 26.45 -0.18
CA VAL A 107 -7.30 27.32 0.97
C VAL A 107 -6.29 26.95 2.05
N GLY A 108 -5.49 27.91 2.44
CA GLY A 108 -4.50 27.84 3.51
C GLY A 108 -4.83 28.76 4.69
N PRO A 109 -3.94 28.87 5.69
CA PRO A 109 -4.16 29.72 6.87
C PRO A 109 -4.41 31.19 6.59
N VAL A 110 -3.91 31.69 5.46
CA VAL A 110 -4.04 33.08 5.04
C VAL A 110 -4.99 33.26 3.86
N GLY A 111 -5.91 32.33 3.63
CA GLY A 111 -6.92 32.38 2.57
C GLY A 111 -6.58 31.58 1.32
N GLU A 112 -7.24 31.91 0.24
CA GLU A 112 -7.11 31.22 -1.04
C GLU A 112 -5.76 31.49 -1.72
N LYS A 113 -5.21 30.45 -2.33
CA LYS A 113 -3.98 30.51 -3.13
C LYS A 113 -4.13 29.73 -4.41
N PHE A 114 -3.49 30.25 -5.46
CA PHE A 114 -3.45 29.64 -6.78
C PHE A 114 -2.02 29.16 -7.07
N PHE A 115 -1.91 27.93 -7.57
CA PHE A 115 -0.65 27.34 -8.00
C PHE A 115 -0.77 26.95 -9.47
N SER A 116 0.17 27.39 -10.28
CA SER A 116 0.31 26.92 -11.66
C SER A 116 1.37 25.83 -11.72
N CYS A 117 1.07 24.73 -12.39
CA CYS A 117 1.98 23.60 -12.56
C CYS A 117 1.81 22.94 -13.93
N ASP A 118 2.87 22.26 -14.37
CA ASP A 118 2.84 21.51 -15.63
C ASP A 118 1.98 20.25 -15.49
N TYR A 119 2.02 19.60 -14.33
CA TYR A 119 1.24 18.41 -14.03
C TYR A 119 0.73 18.45 -12.60
N LEU A 120 -0.44 17.88 -12.36
CA LEU A 120 -1.02 17.64 -11.05
C LEU A 120 -1.14 16.13 -10.82
N ILE A 121 -0.54 15.62 -9.73
CA ILE A 121 -0.72 14.24 -9.28
C ILE A 121 -1.61 14.25 -8.05
N ALA A 122 -2.80 13.68 -8.14
CA ALA A 122 -3.72 13.55 -7.04
C ALA A 122 -3.44 12.25 -6.27
N ALA A 123 -2.97 12.39 -5.03
CA ALA A 123 -2.75 11.32 -4.06
C ALA A 123 -3.53 11.59 -2.77
N ASP A 124 -4.73 12.17 -2.90
CA ASP A 124 -5.55 12.72 -1.82
C ASP A 124 -6.57 11.71 -1.26
N GLY A 125 -6.31 10.40 -1.47
CA GLY A 125 -7.02 9.31 -0.83
C GLY A 125 -8.36 8.93 -1.46
N ALA A 126 -9.04 7.92 -0.90
CA ALA A 126 -10.30 7.36 -1.44
C ALA A 126 -11.41 8.42 -1.60
N GLY A 127 -11.44 9.41 -0.71
CA GLY A 127 -12.31 10.57 -0.80
C GLY A 127 -11.78 11.69 -1.71
N SER A 128 -10.93 11.42 -2.69
CA SER A 128 -10.25 12.41 -3.52
C SER A 128 -11.13 13.58 -3.96
N ALA A 129 -10.74 14.77 -3.55
CA ALA A 129 -11.41 16.00 -3.98
C ALA A 129 -11.04 16.35 -5.42
N VAL A 130 -9.82 16.03 -5.84
CA VAL A 130 -9.38 16.20 -7.23
C VAL A 130 -10.19 15.32 -8.17
N ARG A 131 -10.31 14.02 -7.88
CA ARG A 131 -11.13 13.11 -8.69
C ARG A 131 -12.56 13.60 -8.84
N ARG A 132 -13.19 14.03 -7.72
CA ARG A 132 -14.56 14.56 -7.75
C ARG A 132 -14.68 15.87 -8.54
N SER A 133 -13.71 16.77 -8.42
CA SER A 133 -13.75 18.05 -9.17
C SER A 133 -13.63 17.84 -10.68
N LEU A 134 -13.06 16.74 -11.13
CA LEU A 134 -12.99 16.31 -12.52
C LEU A 134 -14.18 15.46 -12.96
N CYS A 135 -15.16 15.24 -12.07
CA CYS A 135 -16.33 14.40 -12.33
C CYS A 135 -15.97 12.96 -12.75
N ILE A 136 -14.79 12.44 -12.34
CA ILE A 136 -14.37 11.07 -12.65
C ILE A 136 -15.16 10.11 -11.76
N PRO A 137 -15.96 9.18 -12.33
CA PRO A 137 -16.66 8.16 -11.57
C PRO A 137 -15.71 7.28 -10.75
N PHE A 138 -16.15 6.83 -9.58
CA PHE A 138 -15.45 5.88 -8.73
C PHE A 138 -16.29 4.59 -8.66
N GLU A 139 -16.05 3.73 -9.62
CA GLU A 139 -16.85 2.55 -9.93
C GLU A 139 -16.57 1.39 -8.98
N GLY A 140 -17.57 0.56 -8.71
CA GLY A 140 -17.45 -0.61 -7.84
C GLY A 140 -18.43 -0.58 -6.68
N PHE A 141 -18.06 -1.18 -5.56
CA PHE A 141 -18.97 -1.37 -4.43
C PHE A 141 -18.29 -1.08 -3.08
N THR A 142 -19.13 -1.00 -2.05
CA THR A 142 -18.72 -0.96 -0.64
C THR A 142 -19.16 -2.27 0.01
N TRP A 143 -18.29 -2.89 0.80
CA TRP A 143 -18.66 -4.06 1.57
C TRP A 143 -19.78 -3.73 2.55
N GLN A 144 -20.95 -4.34 2.37
CA GLN A 144 -22.14 -4.04 3.17
C GLN A 144 -22.30 -4.95 4.39
N ASP A 145 -21.66 -6.11 4.39
CA ASP A 145 -21.85 -7.12 5.44
C ASP A 145 -21.06 -6.79 6.72
N PHE A 146 -19.93 -6.09 6.57
CA PHE A 146 -19.01 -5.78 7.66
C PHE A 146 -18.48 -4.37 7.57
N ARG A 147 -18.41 -3.69 8.73
CA ARG A 147 -17.45 -2.60 8.95
C ARG A 147 -16.14 -3.19 9.38
N PHE A 148 -15.05 -2.65 8.88
CA PHE A 148 -13.72 -3.02 9.33
C PHE A 148 -13.32 -2.17 10.52
N VAL A 149 -12.66 -2.79 11.49
CA VAL A 149 -12.03 -2.09 12.61
C VAL A 149 -10.53 -2.31 12.52
N ALA A 150 -9.76 -1.24 12.37
CA ALA A 150 -8.33 -1.29 12.49
C ALA A 150 -7.93 -0.84 13.90
N SER A 151 -7.47 -1.77 14.72
CA SER A 151 -6.97 -1.46 16.05
C SER A 151 -5.47 -1.70 16.16
N ASN A 152 -4.80 -0.93 17.00
CA ASN A 152 -3.43 -1.13 17.41
C ASN A 152 -3.41 -1.46 18.88
N VAL A 153 -2.75 -2.55 19.25
CA VAL A 153 -2.74 -3.06 20.61
C VAL A 153 -1.35 -3.53 21.02
N LYS A 154 -0.91 -3.22 22.23
CA LYS A 154 0.26 -3.84 22.84
C LYS A 154 -0.21 -5.09 23.58
N TYR A 155 0.30 -6.23 23.16
CA TYR A 155 -0.06 -7.54 23.69
C TYR A 155 1.03 -8.56 23.37
N ASP A 156 1.26 -9.52 24.26
CA ASP A 156 2.25 -10.57 24.07
C ASP A 156 1.69 -11.73 23.23
N PHE A 157 1.53 -11.48 21.93
CA PHE A 157 1.05 -12.49 20.99
C PHE A 157 2.02 -13.66 20.82
N GLU A 158 3.31 -13.42 20.96
CA GLU A 158 4.34 -14.45 20.78
C GLU A 158 4.36 -15.39 21.97
N GLY A 159 4.34 -14.85 23.19
CA GLY A 159 4.37 -15.64 24.43
C GLY A 159 3.10 -16.47 24.64
N TYR A 160 1.94 -15.95 24.24
CA TYR A 160 0.68 -16.63 24.53
C TYR A 160 0.17 -17.57 23.42
N GLY A 161 0.61 -17.47 22.22
CA GLY A 161 -0.02 -18.27 21.17
C GLY A 161 0.86 -18.64 20.00
N GLY A 162 2.17 -18.42 20.10
CA GLY A 162 3.09 -18.67 18.99
C GLY A 162 2.69 -17.90 17.73
N PHE A 163 2.24 -16.67 17.90
CA PHE A 163 1.95 -15.77 16.78
C PHE A 163 3.26 -15.30 16.19
N THR A 164 3.35 -15.38 14.88
CA THR A 164 4.47 -14.84 14.11
C THR A 164 4.13 -13.46 13.59
N THR A 165 5.01 -12.88 12.79
CA THR A 165 4.86 -11.51 12.26
C THR A 165 3.52 -11.24 11.58
N ALA A 166 2.94 -12.23 10.87
CA ALA A 166 1.65 -12.08 10.18
C ALA A 166 0.76 -13.30 10.37
N ASN A 167 -0.45 -13.08 10.86
CA ASN A 167 -1.43 -14.13 11.15
C ASN A 167 -2.79 -13.75 10.56
N MET A 168 -3.41 -14.70 9.87
CA MET A 168 -4.76 -14.63 9.34
C MET A 168 -5.66 -15.53 10.19
N ILE A 169 -6.62 -14.94 10.89
CA ILE A 169 -7.61 -15.68 11.66
C ILE A 169 -8.77 -16.03 10.73
N VAL A 170 -9.01 -17.34 10.58
CA VAL A 170 -10.01 -17.90 9.66
C VAL A 170 -11.22 -18.33 10.48
N ASP A 171 -12.25 -17.50 10.43
CA ASP A 171 -13.47 -17.67 11.21
C ASP A 171 -14.63 -16.98 10.48
N GLU A 172 -15.87 -17.41 10.72
CA GLU A 172 -17.05 -16.80 10.10
C GLU A 172 -17.37 -15.44 10.69
N GLU A 173 -17.27 -15.32 12.01
CA GLU A 173 -17.58 -14.08 12.75
C GLU A 173 -16.32 -13.41 13.32
N ASP A 174 -15.39 -14.21 13.82
CA ASP A 174 -14.20 -13.75 14.51
C ASP A 174 -12.94 -13.78 13.63
N TRP A 175 -13.12 -13.56 12.32
CA TRP A 175 -11.98 -13.41 11.41
C TRP A 175 -11.19 -12.14 11.68
N ALA A 176 -9.87 -12.21 11.50
CA ALA A 176 -8.99 -11.07 11.72
C ALA A 176 -7.66 -11.21 10.95
N VAL A 177 -6.99 -10.09 10.76
CA VAL A 177 -5.57 -10.01 10.45
C VAL A 177 -4.84 -9.48 11.68
N ILE A 178 -3.89 -10.25 12.19
CA ILE A 178 -3.07 -9.86 13.35
C ILE A 178 -1.62 -9.83 12.90
N ALA A 179 -1.01 -8.64 12.91
CA ALA A 179 0.32 -8.43 12.37
C ALA A 179 1.13 -7.42 13.17
N ARG A 180 2.45 -7.63 13.25
CA ARG A 180 3.37 -6.62 13.78
C ARG A 180 3.32 -5.34 12.95
N THR A 181 3.51 -4.19 13.58
CA THR A 181 3.64 -2.90 12.89
C THR A 181 5.05 -2.33 12.95
N GLY A 182 5.98 -3.05 13.58
CA GLY A 182 7.37 -2.64 13.72
C GLY A 182 8.15 -3.56 14.66
N PRO A 183 9.42 -3.25 14.95
CA PRO A 183 10.27 -4.00 15.86
C PRO A 183 9.96 -3.65 17.34
N GLY A 184 10.49 -4.47 18.25
CA GLY A 184 10.44 -4.23 19.70
C GLY A 184 9.02 -4.09 20.24
N ASP A 185 8.77 -3.01 20.96
CA ASP A 185 7.49 -2.69 21.64
C ASP A 185 6.43 -2.07 20.71
N ALA A 186 6.68 -2.07 19.40
CA ALA A 186 5.68 -1.57 18.45
C ALA A 186 4.35 -2.32 18.63
N PRO A 187 3.21 -1.61 18.62
CA PRO A 187 1.92 -2.25 18.78
C PRO A 187 1.64 -3.21 17.64
N TRP A 188 0.83 -4.22 17.90
CA TRP A 188 0.31 -5.10 16.87
C TRP A 188 -0.94 -4.50 16.24
N ARG A 189 -1.08 -4.64 14.94
CA ARG A 189 -2.32 -4.39 14.23
C ARG A 189 -3.24 -5.58 14.41
N VAL A 190 -4.45 -5.35 14.93
CA VAL A 190 -5.56 -6.29 14.91
C VAL A 190 -6.67 -5.68 14.07
N ALA A 191 -6.81 -6.16 12.84
CA ALA A 191 -7.84 -5.72 11.91
C ALA A 191 -8.88 -6.82 11.74
N PHE A 192 -10.16 -6.51 11.98
CA PHE A 192 -11.27 -7.49 11.96
C PHE A 192 -12.55 -6.85 11.43
N GLY A 193 -13.54 -7.69 11.14
CA GLY A 193 -14.86 -7.24 10.76
C GLY A 193 -15.84 -7.20 11.93
N VAL A 194 -16.75 -6.24 11.88
CA VAL A 194 -17.92 -6.14 12.74
C VAL A 194 -19.16 -6.04 11.85
N ARG A 195 -20.19 -6.80 12.16
CA ARG A 195 -21.45 -6.79 11.41
C ARG A 195 -22.05 -5.39 11.37
N THR A 196 -22.68 -5.05 10.27
CA THR A 196 -23.22 -3.69 10.03
C THR A 196 -24.53 -3.40 10.75
N ASP A 197 -25.18 -4.41 11.31
CA ASP A 197 -26.33 -4.27 12.21
C ASP A 197 -25.96 -3.69 13.59
N ILE A 198 -24.65 -3.67 13.94
CA ILE A 198 -24.15 -3.05 15.17
C ILE A 198 -24.00 -1.53 14.94
N PRO A 199 -24.66 -0.67 15.73
CA PRO A 199 -24.48 0.77 15.65
C PRO A 199 -23.03 1.19 15.85
N GLU A 200 -22.54 2.19 15.11
CA GLU A 200 -21.15 2.63 15.17
C GLU A 200 -20.67 2.99 16.58
N ALA A 201 -21.54 3.65 17.36
CA ALA A 201 -21.25 4.00 18.75
C ALA A 201 -21.08 2.79 19.69
N GLU A 202 -21.58 1.63 19.31
CA GLU A 202 -21.48 0.38 20.09
C GLU A 202 -20.24 -0.47 19.68
N ILE A 203 -19.69 -0.26 18.50
CA ILE A 203 -18.59 -1.08 17.97
C ILE A 203 -17.40 -1.09 18.94
N LEU A 204 -16.97 0.08 19.40
CA LEU A 204 -15.80 0.18 20.28
C LEU A 204 -16.11 -0.31 21.70
N LYS A 205 -17.36 -0.29 22.14
CA LYS A 205 -17.78 -0.84 23.43
C LYS A 205 -17.70 -2.37 23.45
N GLN A 206 -17.92 -3.03 22.30
CA GLN A 206 -17.85 -4.49 22.16
C GLN A 206 -16.42 -4.99 21.90
N LEU A 207 -15.44 -4.10 21.77
CA LEU A 207 -14.04 -4.47 21.49
C LEU A 207 -13.46 -5.43 22.53
N PRO A 208 -13.67 -5.26 23.86
CA PRO A 208 -13.16 -6.21 24.85
C PRO A 208 -13.70 -7.61 24.64
N GLU A 209 -14.99 -7.76 24.39
CA GLU A 209 -15.63 -9.06 24.13
C GLU A 209 -15.10 -9.69 22.83
N LYS A 210 -14.92 -8.89 21.76
CA LYS A 210 -14.29 -9.36 20.52
C LYS A 210 -12.88 -9.87 20.76
N TYR A 211 -12.10 -9.20 21.59
CA TYR A 211 -10.74 -9.63 21.93
C TYR A 211 -10.72 -10.93 22.76
N GLU A 212 -11.67 -11.11 23.68
CA GLU A 212 -11.79 -12.38 24.42
C GLU A 212 -11.98 -13.59 23.48
N ARG A 213 -12.62 -13.41 22.32
CA ARG A 213 -12.78 -14.48 21.34
C ARG A 213 -11.60 -14.61 20.37
N LEU A 214 -10.91 -13.51 20.07
CA LEU A 214 -9.83 -13.47 19.08
C LEU A 214 -8.46 -13.79 19.65
N LEU A 215 -8.11 -13.20 20.80
CA LEU A 215 -6.73 -13.18 21.28
C LEU A 215 -6.41 -14.40 22.13
N PRO A 216 -5.21 -14.98 22.04
CA PRO A 216 -4.75 -16.07 22.89
C PRO A 216 -4.46 -15.57 24.32
N GLY A 217 -4.10 -16.46 25.24
CA GLY A 217 -3.58 -16.16 26.57
C GLY A 217 -4.59 -16.30 27.70
N PRO A 218 -4.16 -16.01 28.96
CA PRO A 218 -4.98 -16.17 30.14
C PRO A 218 -6.08 -15.11 30.25
N ARG A 219 -7.19 -15.47 30.91
CA ARG A 219 -8.32 -14.55 31.16
C ARG A 219 -8.26 -14.05 32.60
N PRO A 220 -8.65 -12.77 32.82
CA PRO A 220 -8.99 -11.75 31.82
C PRO A 220 -7.77 -11.29 31.02
N LEU A 221 -7.98 -10.92 29.75
CA LEU A 221 -6.92 -10.43 28.89
C LEU A 221 -6.30 -9.13 29.46
N LYS A 222 -4.97 -9.06 29.41
CA LYS A 222 -4.22 -7.83 29.79
C LYS A 222 -3.57 -7.25 28.56
N TYR A 223 -4.19 -6.26 27.96
CA TYR A 223 -3.69 -5.54 26.78
C TYR A 223 -3.77 -4.03 26.97
N GLU A 224 -2.96 -3.29 26.23
CA GLU A 224 -3.04 -1.84 26.11
C GLU A 224 -3.59 -1.50 24.72
N LEU A 225 -4.79 -0.90 24.66
CA LEU A 225 -5.36 -0.41 23.41
C LEU A 225 -4.76 0.94 23.06
N VAL A 226 -3.99 1.02 21.98
CA VAL A 226 -3.37 2.26 21.50
C VAL A 226 -4.34 3.07 20.64
N SER A 227 -5.07 2.41 19.74
CA SER A 227 -6.09 3.05 18.91
C SER A 227 -7.04 2.00 18.32
N ALA A 228 -8.27 2.43 17.97
CA ALA A 228 -9.22 1.63 17.22
C ALA A 228 -10.10 2.53 16.36
N ASN A 229 -10.19 2.25 15.07
CA ASN A 229 -10.92 3.06 14.11
C ASN A 229 -11.82 2.19 13.23
N PRO A 230 -13.15 2.28 13.39
CA PRO A 230 -14.11 1.68 12.46
C PRO A 230 -14.12 2.43 11.12
N TYR A 231 -14.24 1.69 10.01
CA TYR A 231 -14.36 2.28 8.68
C TYR A 231 -15.07 1.35 7.69
N TRP A 232 -15.55 1.92 6.60
CA TRP A 232 -16.09 1.15 5.47
C TRP A 232 -14.97 0.78 4.51
N ALA A 233 -14.87 -0.48 4.16
CA ALA A 233 -13.99 -0.93 3.09
C ALA A 233 -14.70 -0.85 1.75
N HIS A 234 -13.97 -0.36 0.75
CA HIS A 234 -14.46 -0.20 -0.62
C HIS A 234 -13.67 -1.09 -1.57
N GLN A 235 -14.32 -1.51 -2.64
CA GLN A 235 -13.73 -2.15 -3.82
C GLN A 235 -14.07 -1.26 -5.01
N ARG A 236 -13.27 -0.23 -5.26
CA ARG A 236 -13.58 0.81 -6.24
C ARG A 236 -12.37 1.23 -7.04
N VAL A 237 -12.61 1.62 -8.29
CA VAL A 237 -11.61 2.14 -9.21
C VAL A 237 -12.14 3.37 -9.94
N ALA A 238 -11.29 4.36 -10.19
CA ALA A 238 -11.64 5.50 -11.01
C ALA A 238 -11.82 5.07 -12.48
N ALA A 239 -12.81 5.64 -13.16
CA ALA A 239 -13.09 5.35 -14.57
C ALA A 239 -11.88 5.65 -15.46
N THR A 240 -11.06 6.63 -15.08
CA THR A 240 -9.75 6.92 -15.69
C THR A 240 -8.77 7.40 -14.64
N PHE A 241 -7.46 7.18 -14.89
CA PHE A 241 -6.39 7.69 -14.02
C PHE A 241 -5.73 8.96 -14.57
N LYS A 242 -6.22 9.48 -15.72
CA LYS A 242 -5.69 10.70 -16.34
C LYS A 242 -6.81 11.52 -16.98
N VAL A 243 -6.77 12.84 -16.77
CA VAL A 243 -7.54 13.83 -17.53
C VAL A 243 -6.61 15.01 -17.85
N GLY A 244 -6.29 15.21 -19.11
CA GLY A 244 -5.31 16.20 -19.52
C GLY A 244 -3.97 15.98 -18.82
N LYS A 245 -3.48 16.96 -18.08
CA LYS A 245 -2.24 16.90 -17.29
C LYS A 245 -2.45 16.56 -15.82
N ILE A 246 -3.62 16.01 -15.48
CA ILE A 246 -3.97 15.63 -14.11
C ILE A 246 -4.02 14.12 -14.01
N LEU A 247 -3.25 13.57 -13.09
CA LEU A 247 -3.10 12.12 -12.84
C LEU A 247 -3.66 11.75 -11.48
N LEU A 248 -4.25 10.56 -11.36
CA LEU A 248 -4.64 9.95 -10.08
C LEU A 248 -3.62 8.87 -9.69
N CYS A 249 -3.32 8.77 -8.39
CA CYS A 249 -2.35 7.81 -7.84
C CYS A 249 -2.86 7.24 -6.52
N GLY A 250 -2.63 5.94 -6.28
CA GLY A 250 -2.99 5.25 -5.05
C GLY A 250 -4.48 5.31 -4.76
N ASP A 251 -4.87 5.55 -3.50
CA ASP A 251 -6.27 5.54 -3.07
C ASP A 251 -7.14 6.60 -3.77
N ALA A 252 -6.56 7.63 -4.38
CA ALA A 252 -7.30 8.57 -5.23
C ALA A 252 -7.78 7.90 -6.52
N ALA A 253 -7.04 6.92 -7.02
CA ALA A 253 -7.32 6.16 -8.23
C ALA A 253 -8.10 4.86 -7.96
N HIS A 254 -7.81 4.16 -6.88
CA HIS A 254 -8.43 2.87 -6.55
C HIS A 254 -8.41 2.59 -5.04
N SER A 255 -9.38 1.82 -4.57
CA SER A 255 -9.50 1.42 -3.18
C SER A 255 -9.95 -0.03 -3.09
N ASN A 256 -9.34 -0.81 -2.21
CA ASN A 256 -9.71 -2.19 -1.94
C ASN A 256 -9.73 -2.49 -0.43
N ASN A 257 -10.31 -3.63 -0.05
CA ASN A 257 -10.29 -4.04 1.36
C ASN A 257 -8.86 -4.29 1.85
N PRO A 258 -8.58 -4.17 3.16
CA PRO A 258 -7.22 -4.18 3.72
C PRO A 258 -6.60 -5.59 3.81
N ILE A 259 -7.38 -6.65 3.59
CA ILE A 259 -6.89 -8.02 3.71
C ILE A 259 -5.83 -8.30 2.63
N GLY A 260 -4.67 -8.77 3.05
CA GLY A 260 -3.54 -9.01 2.15
C GLY A 260 -2.62 -7.80 1.93
N GLY A 261 -2.98 -6.58 2.40
CA GLY A 261 -2.10 -5.39 2.32
C GLY A 261 -1.84 -4.87 0.91
N LEU A 262 -2.77 -5.10 -0.03
CA LEU A 262 -2.56 -4.78 -1.45
C LEU A 262 -2.69 -3.28 -1.77
N GLY A 263 -3.49 -2.51 -1.01
CA GLY A 263 -3.75 -1.10 -1.29
C GLY A 263 -2.49 -0.24 -1.30
N LEU A 264 -1.72 -0.26 -0.20
CA LEU A 264 -0.44 0.47 -0.12
C LEU A 264 0.56 -0.04 -1.17
N THR A 265 0.60 -1.35 -1.39
CA THR A 265 1.52 -1.96 -2.38
C THR A 265 1.26 -1.43 -3.78
N THR A 266 0.01 -1.48 -4.25
CA THR A 266 -0.36 -0.98 -5.58
C THR A 266 -0.22 0.53 -5.71
N GLY A 267 -0.55 1.30 -4.66
CA GLY A 267 -0.36 2.75 -4.65
C GLY A 267 1.11 3.19 -4.76
N LEU A 268 2.03 2.48 -4.12
CA LEU A 268 3.47 2.74 -4.26
C LEU A 268 4.00 2.34 -5.65
N LEU A 269 3.45 1.30 -6.26
CA LEU A 269 3.76 0.94 -7.65
C LEU A 269 3.22 1.96 -8.64
N ASP A 270 2.06 2.57 -8.38
CA ASP A 270 1.57 3.69 -9.20
C ASP A 270 2.53 4.88 -9.12
N ALA A 271 2.99 5.22 -7.92
CA ALA A 271 3.94 6.31 -7.73
C ALA A 271 5.27 6.04 -8.45
N ALA A 272 5.79 4.81 -8.39
CA ALA A 272 6.98 4.41 -9.12
C ALA A 272 6.78 4.50 -10.64
N ALA A 273 5.63 4.04 -11.15
CA ALA A 273 5.30 4.14 -12.58
C ALA A 273 5.23 5.60 -13.06
N ILE A 274 4.58 6.49 -12.28
CA ILE A 274 4.54 7.93 -12.59
C ILE A 274 5.96 8.53 -12.58
N ALA A 275 6.77 8.21 -11.58
CA ALA A 275 8.14 8.70 -11.48
C ALA A 275 8.96 8.28 -12.71
N ASN A 276 8.88 7.01 -13.12
CA ASN A 276 9.56 6.49 -14.30
C ASN A 276 9.05 7.16 -15.60
N CYS A 277 7.73 7.42 -15.72
CA CYS A 277 7.20 8.18 -16.84
C CYS A 277 7.84 9.58 -16.90
N PHE A 278 7.90 10.32 -15.81
CA PHE A 278 8.51 11.64 -15.79
C PHE A 278 10.02 11.61 -16.07
N LEU A 279 10.74 10.62 -15.57
CA LEU A 279 12.17 10.45 -15.91
C LEU A 279 12.36 10.22 -17.42
N ARG A 280 11.50 9.42 -18.06
CA ARG A 280 11.53 9.18 -19.51
C ARG A 280 11.16 10.44 -20.29
N ILE A 281 10.16 11.19 -19.84
CA ILE A 281 9.74 12.45 -20.48
C ILE A 281 10.87 13.47 -20.44
N TYR A 282 11.47 13.70 -19.27
CA TYR A 282 12.45 14.79 -19.09
C TYR A 282 13.87 14.41 -19.50
N ASN A 283 14.29 13.15 -19.29
CA ASN A 283 15.66 12.73 -19.61
C ASN A 283 15.80 12.14 -21.02
N HIS A 284 14.73 11.56 -21.55
CA HIS A 284 14.77 10.89 -22.86
C HIS A 284 13.87 11.55 -23.91
N ASN A 285 13.21 12.69 -23.58
CA ASN A 285 12.32 13.42 -24.46
C ASN A 285 11.20 12.59 -25.07
N GLU A 286 10.71 11.56 -24.35
CA GLU A 286 9.61 10.73 -24.81
C GLU A 286 8.28 11.53 -24.83
N PRO A 287 7.35 11.20 -25.75
CA PRO A 287 6.06 11.91 -25.85
C PRO A 287 5.23 11.76 -24.56
N ALA A 288 5.06 12.86 -23.83
CA ALA A 288 4.42 12.87 -22.52
C ALA A 288 3.00 12.31 -22.55
N ASP A 289 2.16 12.76 -23.50
CA ASP A 289 0.76 12.33 -23.55
C ASP A 289 0.63 10.81 -23.74
N ALA A 290 1.38 10.25 -24.69
CA ALA A 290 1.34 8.81 -24.97
C ALA A 290 1.81 7.99 -23.74
N LEU A 291 2.86 8.45 -23.05
CA LEU A 291 3.42 7.74 -21.90
C LEU A 291 2.51 7.82 -20.69
N LEU A 292 1.89 8.98 -20.43
CA LEU A 292 0.96 9.15 -19.31
C LEU A 292 -0.42 8.51 -19.59
N GLU A 293 -0.86 8.40 -20.84
CA GLU A 293 -2.02 7.56 -21.21
C GLU A 293 -1.71 6.08 -20.96
N LYS A 294 -0.52 5.64 -21.33
CA LYS A 294 -0.07 4.27 -21.03
C LYS A 294 -0.08 4.01 -19.53
N TYR A 295 0.45 4.96 -18.71
CA TYR A 295 0.36 4.87 -17.24
C TYR A 295 -1.09 4.66 -16.79
N ALA A 296 -1.99 5.54 -17.22
CA ALA A 296 -3.39 5.50 -16.80
C ALA A 296 -4.06 4.15 -17.13
N LYS A 297 -3.80 3.63 -18.33
CA LYS A 297 -4.36 2.35 -18.78
C LYS A 297 -3.76 1.18 -18.01
N VAL A 298 -2.43 1.05 -17.98
CA VAL A 298 -1.74 -0.12 -17.43
C VAL A 298 -2.01 -0.23 -15.93
N ARG A 299 -1.94 0.88 -15.18
CA ARG A 299 -2.16 0.82 -13.74
C ARG A 299 -3.63 0.55 -13.37
N ARG A 300 -4.56 1.08 -14.15
CA ARG A 300 -5.98 0.76 -14.00
C ARG A 300 -6.27 -0.71 -14.31
N ASP A 301 -5.72 -1.23 -15.42
CA ASP A 301 -5.89 -2.62 -15.81
C ASP A 301 -5.26 -3.58 -14.79
N ALA A 302 -4.08 -3.26 -14.24
CA ALA A 302 -3.44 -4.01 -13.16
C ALA A 302 -4.32 -4.08 -11.90
N TRP A 303 -5.01 -2.99 -11.54
CA TRP A 303 -5.95 -3.05 -10.42
C TRP A 303 -7.16 -3.93 -10.76
N ILE A 304 -7.79 -3.76 -11.92
CA ILE A 304 -8.99 -4.51 -12.31
C ILE A 304 -8.71 -6.00 -12.41
N ASN A 305 -7.63 -6.37 -13.11
CA ASN A 305 -7.36 -7.75 -13.47
C ASN A 305 -6.62 -8.53 -12.39
N TYR A 306 -5.94 -7.84 -11.46
CA TYR A 306 -5.14 -8.48 -10.45
C TYR A 306 -5.50 -8.03 -9.03
N THR A 307 -5.30 -6.75 -8.66
CA THR A 307 -5.44 -6.30 -7.26
C THR A 307 -6.85 -6.51 -6.73
N ASN A 308 -7.87 -6.18 -7.52
CA ASN A 308 -9.26 -6.31 -7.14
C ASN A 308 -9.66 -7.78 -6.89
N PRO A 309 -9.49 -8.73 -7.84
CA PRO A 309 -9.87 -10.12 -7.59
C PRO A 309 -9.05 -10.75 -6.45
N GLN A 310 -7.75 -10.48 -6.34
CA GLN A 310 -6.93 -11.01 -5.26
C GLN A 310 -7.37 -10.49 -3.88
N SER A 311 -7.68 -9.21 -3.79
CA SER A 311 -8.18 -8.60 -2.56
C SER A 311 -9.51 -9.21 -2.11
N ILE A 312 -10.42 -9.48 -3.04
CA ILE A 312 -11.71 -10.14 -2.79
C ILE A 312 -11.47 -11.59 -2.32
N ASP A 313 -10.61 -12.34 -3.02
CA ASP A 313 -10.28 -13.72 -2.67
C ASP A 313 -9.66 -13.81 -1.27
N PHE A 314 -8.70 -12.94 -0.94
CA PHE A 314 -8.11 -12.90 0.40
C PHE A 314 -9.14 -12.64 1.49
N LYS A 315 -10.09 -11.73 1.26
CA LYS A 315 -11.15 -11.47 2.21
C LYS A 315 -12.05 -12.70 2.38
N PHE A 316 -12.53 -13.29 1.30
CA PHE A 316 -13.37 -14.48 1.37
C PHE A 316 -12.64 -15.66 2.02
N ARG A 317 -11.34 -15.81 1.80
CA ARG A 317 -10.52 -16.86 2.40
C ARG A 317 -10.51 -16.82 3.92
N VAL A 318 -10.63 -15.66 4.55
CA VAL A 318 -10.61 -15.58 6.02
C VAL A 318 -12.00 -15.67 6.65
N HIS A 319 -13.08 -15.24 5.97
CA HIS A 319 -14.38 -15.13 6.62
C HIS A 319 -15.51 -15.93 5.98
N SER A 320 -15.40 -16.32 4.69
CA SER A 320 -16.51 -16.99 4.03
C SER A 320 -16.54 -18.48 4.35
N PHE A 321 -17.72 -18.97 4.72
CA PHE A 321 -18.00 -20.38 4.93
C PHE A 321 -18.98 -20.94 3.90
N HIS A 322 -19.23 -20.19 2.82
CA HIS A 322 -19.94 -20.73 1.67
C HIS A 322 -19.23 -21.99 1.15
N PRO A 323 -19.95 -23.09 0.85
CA PRO A 323 -19.34 -24.40 0.56
C PRO A 323 -18.22 -24.38 -0.49
N GLU A 324 -18.41 -23.66 -1.59
CA GLU A 324 -17.42 -23.54 -2.67
C GLU A 324 -16.15 -22.79 -2.22
N VAL A 325 -16.32 -21.67 -1.52
CA VAL A 325 -15.18 -20.87 -0.98
C VAL A 325 -14.43 -21.68 0.09
N LYS A 326 -15.18 -22.39 0.94
CA LYS A 326 -14.58 -23.27 1.95
C LYS A 326 -13.76 -24.38 1.28
N ALA A 327 -14.30 -25.05 0.26
CA ALA A 327 -13.59 -26.11 -0.46
C ALA A 327 -12.31 -25.59 -1.13
N ALA A 328 -12.39 -24.44 -1.80
CA ALA A 328 -11.23 -23.79 -2.43
C ALA A 328 -10.17 -23.40 -1.40
N ARG A 329 -10.58 -22.82 -0.26
CA ARG A 329 -9.69 -22.49 0.86
C ARG A 329 -9.02 -23.73 1.47
N ASP A 330 -9.79 -24.77 1.73
CA ASP A 330 -9.27 -26.01 2.32
C ASP A 330 -8.25 -26.66 1.36
N GLY A 331 -8.54 -26.72 0.06
CA GLY A 331 -7.59 -27.16 -0.96
C GLY A 331 -6.31 -26.29 -1.04
N PHE A 332 -6.41 -24.99 -0.90
CA PHE A 332 -5.26 -24.10 -0.81
C PHE A 332 -4.41 -24.37 0.45
N PHE A 333 -5.04 -24.61 1.60
CA PHE A 333 -4.33 -24.94 2.83
C PHE A 333 -3.65 -26.30 2.74
N ASP A 334 -4.31 -27.29 2.16
CA ASP A 334 -3.72 -28.60 1.92
C ASP A 334 -2.50 -28.51 1.01
N ALA A 335 -2.60 -27.71 -0.08
CA ALA A 335 -1.48 -27.48 -0.98
C ALA A 335 -0.30 -26.80 -0.26
N LEU A 336 -0.55 -25.75 0.56
CA LEU A 336 0.51 -25.12 1.37
C LEU A 336 1.17 -26.08 2.36
N ASN A 337 0.43 -27.07 2.86
CA ASN A 337 0.94 -28.03 3.84
C ASN A 337 1.68 -29.21 3.21
N THR A 338 1.39 -29.54 1.93
CA THR A 338 1.86 -30.77 1.27
C THR A 338 2.76 -30.54 0.07
N ASP A 339 2.64 -29.37 -0.62
CA ASP A 339 3.41 -29.04 -1.81
C ASP A 339 4.41 -27.91 -1.55
N PRO A 340 5.73 -28.22 -1.43
CA PRO A 340 6.75 -27.17 -1.24
C PRO A 340 6.79 -26.10 -2.33
N SER A 341 6.36 -26.40 -3.55
CA SER A 341 6.37 -25.44 -4.66
C SER A 341 5.40 -24.27 -4.43
N MET A 342 4.36 -24.48 -3.64
CA MET A 342 3.38 -23.46 -3.28
C MET A 342 4.00 -22.28 -2.52
N HIS A 343 5.06 -22.50 -1.75
CA HIS A 343 5.74 -21.41 -1.04
C HIS A 343 6.43 -20.45 -1.99
N LEU A 344 7.12 -20.96 -3.01
CA LEU A 344 7.71 -20.14 -4.06
C LEU A 344 6.63 -19.41 -4.87
N LYS A 345 5.59 -20.14 -5.31
CA LYS A 345 4.47 -19.55 -6.05
C LYS A 345 3.84 -18.37 -5.29
N MET A 346 3.60 -18.53 -3.99
CA MET A 346 3.05 -17.47 -3.14
C MET A 346 4.02 -16.32 -2.93
N ALA A 347 5.31 -16.59 -2.79
CA ALA A 347 6.33 -15.55 -2.62
C ALA A 347 6.52 -14.69 -3.87
N THR A 348 6.24 -15.25 -5.06
CA THR A 348 6.43 -14.58 -6.36
C THR A 348 5.12 -14.11 -7.01
N MET A 349 3.96 -14.42 -6.43
CA MET A 349 2.65 -14.12 -7.03
C MET A 349 2.45 -12.66 -7.42
N MET A 350 3.08 -11.72 -6.71
CA MET A 350 2.98 -10.30 -7.01
C MET A 350 3.88 -9.86 -8.18
N ASN A 351 4.80 -10.70 -8.63
CA ASN A 351 5.69 -10.34 -9.74
C ASN A 351 4.93 -10.20 -11.07
N GLU A 352 3.78 -10.88 -11.21
CA GLU A 352 2.90 -10.78 -12.38
C GLU A 352 2.22 -9.39 -12.50
N VAL A 353 2.22 -8.59 -11.44
CA VAL A 353 1.61 -7.23 -11.41
C VAL A 353 2.56 -6.17 -11.95
N ILE A 354 3.83 -6.47 -12.01
CA ILE A 354 4.84 -5.62 -12.61
C ILE A 354 5.09 -6.12 -14.03
N GLU A 355 4.38 -5.59 -14.96
CA GLU A 355 4.95 -5.44 -16.28
C GLU A 355 5.95 -4.29 -16.18
N ASP A 356 7.19 -4.56 -16.56
CA ASP A 356 8.30 -3.59 -16.57
C ASP A 356 8.12 -2.57 -17.72
N GLU A 357 6.85 -2.27 -18.04
CA GLU A 357 6.45 -1.38 -19.12
C GLU A 357 6.93 0.06 -18.92
N PHE A 358 7.30 0.39 -17.69
CA PHE A 358 7.81 1.69 -17.30
C PHE A 358 9.28 1.67 -16.91
N ALA A 359 9.99 0.53 -17.07
CA ALA A 359 11.42 0.49 -16.87
C ALA A 359 12.12 1.58 -17.68
N LEU A 360 13.12 2.18 -17.06
CA LEU A 360 13.99 3.11 -17.79
C LEU A 360 14.71 2.30 -18.89
N PRO A 361 14.85 2.83 -20.10
CA PRO A 361 15.67 2.20 -21.12
C PRO A 361 17.07 1.93 -20.53
N GLU A 362 17.55 0.70 -20.66
CA GLU A 362 18.94 0.42 -20.30
C GLU A 362 19.85 1.37 -21.06
N LEU A 363 20.71 2.08 -20.35
CA LEU A 363 21.78 2.89 -20.94
C LEU A 363 22.85 1.95 -21.50
N ASN A 364 22.49 1.17 -22.52
CA ASN A 364 23.43 0.32 -23.25
C ASN A 364 24.32 1.24 -24.08
N GLY A 365 25.47 1.59 -23.52
CA GLY A 365 26.57 2.10 -24.31
C GLY A 365 27.19 3.46 -23.94
N LEU A 366 27.05 3.96 -22.73
CA LEU A 366 27.90 5.04 -22.25
C LEU A 366 28.95 4.48 -21.25
N PRO A 367 30.26 4.55 -21.52
CA PRO A 367 31.27 4.16 -20.57
C PRO A 367 31.29 5.13 -19.40
N GLY A 368 30.98 4.63 -18.21
CA GLY A 368 31.31 5.27 -16.93
C GLY A 368 30.41 6.41 -16.48
N THR A 369 29.18 6.12 -16.07
CA THR A 369 28.51 6.96 -15.08
C THR A 369 28.07 6.06 -13.92
N GLU A 370 28.88 6.04 -12.88
CA GLU A 370 28.41 5.59 -11.58
C GLU A 370 27.24 6.47 -11.15
N ALA A 371 26.23 5.88 -10.51
CA ALA A 371 24.94 6.50 -10.18
C ALA A 371 25.01 7.77 -9.29
N ASN A 372 26.19 8.28 -9.00
CA ASN A 372 26.42 9.49 -8.20
C ASN A 372 26.73 10.76 -9.00
N ASP A 373 26.96 10.68 -10.33
CA ASP A 373 27.41 11.85 -11.09
C ASP A 373 26.28 12.66 -11.76
N VAL A 374 25.05 12.22 -11.70
CA VAL A 374 23.93 12.93 -12.35
C VAL A 374 23.47 14.19 -11.57
N ILE A 375 24.00 14.40 -10.35
CA ILE A 375 23.61 15.54 -9.48
C ILE A 375 24.60 16.72 -9.53
N GLU A 376 25.81 16.58 -10.09
CA GLU A 376 26.82 17.65 -10.10
C GLU A 376 26.97 18.44 -11.43
N GLY A 377 26.23 18.12 -12.46
CA GLY A 377 26.39 18.67 -13.81
C GLY A 377 25.86 20.08 -14.08
N SER A 378 25.49 20.91 -13.09
CA SER A 378 25.02 22.29 -13.31
C SER A 378 25.79 23.36 -12.53
N LYS A 379 27.13 23.30 -12.57
CA LYS A 379 27.98 24.42 -12.15
C LYS A 379 29.01 24.70 -13.23
N SER A 380 28.66 25.48 -14.22
CA SER A 380 29.61 26.37 -14.90
C SER A 380 28.84 27.31 -15.84
N GLY A 381 28.92 28.59 -15.56
CA GLY A 381 28.58 29.62 -16.54
C GLY A 381 27.90 30.85 -15.98
N THR A 382 28.61 31.62 -15.14
CA THR A 382 28.47 33.09 -15.16
C THR A 382 29.70 33.71 -14.49
N ASP A 383 30.74 33.87 -15.29
CA ASP A 383 31.70 34.96 -15.05
C ASP A 383 31.41 36.09 -16.05
N GLY A 384 31.33 37.27 -15.52
CA GLY A 384 31.60 38.49 -16.32
C GLY A 384 30.45 39.45 -16.53
N VAL A 385 30.19 40.35 -15.58
CA VAL A 385 30.01 41.77 -15.94
C VAL A 385 30.67 42.65 -14.88
N ARG A 386 31.55 43.51 -15.42
CA ARG A 386 32.31 44.52 -14.70
C ARG A 386 31.41 45.70 -14.30
N SER A 387 31.84 46.29 -13.20
CA SER A 387 31.63 47.68 -12.74
C SER A 387 31.32 48.74 -13.80
N ASN A 388 30.25 49.52 -13.57
CA ASN A 388 30.28 50.96 -13.36
C ASN A 388 29.04 51.39 -12.58
#